data_db8a5f6ab716567ef4a693e66ff5f2e3
#
_entry.id   db8a5f6ab716567ef4a693e66ff5f2e3
#
_cell.length_a   1.000
_cell.length_b   1.000
_cell.length_c   1.000
_cell.angle_alpha   90.00
_cell.angle_beta   90.00
_cell.angle_gamma   90.00
#
_symmetry.space_group_name_H-M   'P 1'
#
loop_
_entity.id
_entity.type
_entity.pdbx_description
1 polymer ?
#
loop_
_entity_poly.entity_id
_entity_poly.type
_entity_poly.pdbx_seq_one_letter_code
_entity_poly.pdbx_strand_id
1 'polypeptide(L)'
;MGRNSGSGNTQWQAESVYFCPMNRATLVSEIFRKKTFLCVGLDTELAKVPKHLLESPDPVFEFNRQIIDATRAFCVAYKPNLAFYEALGPAGWQTLARTIEYIGNQHCIMADAKRGDIGNTSRMYAEAFFNQLGCDAVTVAPYMGEDSVGPFLNFEDKWAVVLALTSNQGSRDFQLDVLEGTSLAVWQKVLQRCKSWGTADNLMFVVGATHPEAFARVREIVPEHFLLVPGVGAQGGDLVAICKHGMNRDCGLLVNASRSILYASSSEDFALRAADEARALQQVMEKILEG
;
A
#
# COMPACT_ATOMS: atom_id res chain seq x y z
N MET A 1 -45.59 -18.86 50.05
CA MET A 1 -45.43 -19.26 48.64
C MET A 1 -44.78 -18.12 47.90
N GLY A 2 -43.46 -18.08 47.85
CA GLY A 2 -42.69 -17.08 47.15
C GLY A 2 -41.96 -17.73 45.99
N ARG A 3 -42.15 -17.26 44.79
CA ARG A 3 -41.42 -17.70 43.60
C ARG A 3 -40.21 -16.79 43.38
N ASN A 4 -39.05 -17.32 43.51
CA ASN A 4 -37.79 -16.71 43.07
C ASN A 4 -37.66 -16.88 41.55
N SER A 5 -37.63 -15.79 40.80
CA SER A 5 -37.25 -15.78 39.40
C SER A 5 -35.85 -15.20 39.27
N GLY A 6 -34.86 -16.08 39.19
CA GLY A 6 -33.49 -15.72 38.88
C GLY A 6 -33.36 -15.37 37.38
N SER A 7 -33.14 -14.10 37.07
CA SER A 7 -32.71 -13.66 35.76
C SER A 7 -31.18 -13.79 35.62
N GLY A 8 -30.78 -14.84 34.93
CA GLY A 8 -29.37 -15.04 34.58
C GLY A 8 -28.97 -13.99 33.53
N ASN A 9 -28.22 -12.98 33.96
CA ASN A 9 -27.52 -12.04 33.08
C ASN A 9 -26.27 -12.73 32.53
N THR A 10 -26.35 -13.34 31.36
CA THR A 10 -25.18 -13.75 30.58
C THR A 10 -24.53 -12.51 30.04
N GLN A 11 -23.59 -11.96 30.78
CA GLN A 11 -22.64 -10.96 30.28
C GLN A 11 -21.77 -11.64 29.24
N TRP A 12 -22.00 -11.33 27.95
CA TRP A 12 -21.06 -11.62 26.91
C TRP A 12 -19.83 -10.73 27.16
N GLN A 13 -18.79 -11.28 27.77
CA GLN A 13 -17.47 -10.68 27.73
C GLN A 13 -16.99 -10.81 26.28
N ALA A 14 -17.09 -9.73 25.53
CA ALA A 14 -16.33 -9.58 24.30
C ALA A 14 -14.85 -9.62 24.71
N GLU A 15 -14.17 -10.73 24.40
CA GLU A 15 -12.73 -10.77 24.44
C GLU A 15 -12.25 -9.62 23.56
N SER A 16 -11.67 -8.59 24.18
CA SER A 16 -10.98 -7.53 23.47
C SER A 16 -9.79 -8.19 22.78
N VAL A 17 -9.96 -8.54 21.52
CA VAL A 17 -8.83 -8.83 20.65
C VAL A 17 -8.02 -7.53 20.66
N TYR A 18 -6.88 -7.53 21.35
CA TYR A 18 -5.93 -6.42 21.31
C TYR A 18 -5.50 -6.26 19.84
N PHE A 19 -6.10 -5.30 19.16
CA PHE A 19 -5.73 -4.91 17.81
C PHE A 19 -4.34 -4.28 17.89
N CYS A 20 -3.31 -5.03 17.51
CA CYS A 20 -1.98 -4.45 17.37
C CYS A 20 -2.02 -3.52 16.15
N PRO A 21 -1.69 -2.23 16.30
CA PRO A 21 -1.68 -1.31 15.17
C PRO A 21 -0.68 -1.78 14.11
N MET A 22 -0.99 -1.53 12.85
CA MET A 22 -0.08 -1.82 11.75
C MET A 22 1.00 -0.71 11.71
N ASN A 23 1.97 -0.81 12.60
CA ASN A 23 3.14 0.06 12.64
C ASN A 23 4.38 -0.62 12.01
N ARG A 24 5.52 0.07 12.01
CA ARG A 24 6.76 -0.44 11.43
C ARG A 24 7.16 -1.82 11.98
N ALA A 25 7.13 -2.00 13.29
CA ALA A 25 7.54 -3.25 13.93
C ALA A 25 6.62 -4.40 13.52
N THR A 26 5.31 -4.16 13.48
CA THR A 26 4.30 -5.13 13.03
C THR A 26 4.51 -5.48 11.56
N LEU A 27 4.70 -4.48 10.69
CA LEU A 27 4.93 -4.70 9.26
C LEU A 27 6.20 -5.54 9.01
N VAL A 28 7.31 -5.21 9.69
CA VAL A 28 8.57 -5.98 9.62
C VAL A 28 8.35 -7.42 10.08
N SER A 29 7.67 -7.61 11.21
CA SER A 29 7.35 -8.95 11.73
C SER A 29 6.55 -9.78 10.72
N GLU A 30 5.53 -9.18 10.09
CA GLU A 30 4.71 -9.85 9.08
C GLU A 30 5.48 -10.18 7.80
N ILE A 31 6.41 -9.32 7.35
CA ILE A 31 7.31 -9.59 6.22
C ILE A 31 8.12 -10.87 6.46
N PHE A 32 8.78 -10.97 7.60
CA PHE A 32 9.61 -12.14 7.91
C PHE A 32 8.78 -13.38 8.24
N ARG A 33 7.64 -13.22 8.91
CA ARG A 33 6.72 -14.34 9.22
C ARG A 33 6.10 -14.97 7.97
N LYS A 34 5.64 -14.13 7.03
CA LYS A 34 5.03 -14.58 5.76
C LYS A 34 6.08 -14.82 4.66
N LYS A 35 7.34 -14.44 4.91
CA LYS A 35 8.46 -14.50 3.95
C LYS A 35 8.13 -13.78 2.63
N THR A 36 7.51 -12.62 2.74
CA THR A 36 7.08 -11.83 1.58
C THR A 36 7.04 -10.35 1.94
N PHE A 37 7.33 -9.51 0.97
CA PHE A 37 7.14 -8.05 1.01
C PHE A 37 6.25 -7.59 -0.14
N LEU A 38 5.37 -8.48 -0.59
CA LEU A 38 4.38 -8.22 -1.63
C LEU A 38 3.27 -7.30 -1.11
N CYS A 39 2.97 -6.27 -1.89
CA CYS A 39 1.80 -5.42 -1.79
C CYS A 39 0.88 -5.70 -2.99
N VAL A 40 -0.31 -6.22 -2.77
CA VAL A 40 -1.28 -6.46 -3.85
C VAL A 40 -2.06 -5.18 -4.13
N GLY A 41 -1.95 -4.69 -5.37
CA GLY A 41 -2.71 -3.53 -5.82
C GLY A 41 -4.14 -3.92 -6.21
N LEU A 42 -5.14 -3.19 -5.71
CA LEU A 42 -6.55 -3.37 -6.03
C LEU A 42 -7.02 -2.27 -6.99
N ASP A 43 -6.45 -2.30 -8.22
CA ASP A 43 -6.73 -1.35 -9.30
C ASP A 43 -7.82 -1.95 -10.20
N THR A 44 -9.02 -2.21 -9.64
CA THR A 44 -10.07 -3.01 -10.29
C THR A 44 -10.86 -2.18 -11.28
N GLU A 45 -10.75 -2.53 -12.56
CA GLU A 45 -11.53 -1.96 -13.66
C GLU A 45 -12.82 -2.78 -13.85
N LEU A 46 -14.00 -2.16 -13.72
CA LEU A 46 -15.29 -2.85 -13.89
C LEU A 46 -15.39 -3.60 -15.20
N ALA A 47 -14.83 -3.04 -16.29
CA ALA A 47 -14.83 -3.67 -17.61
C ALA A 47 -14.00 -4.96 -17.69
N LYS A 48 -13.14 -5.24 -16.72
CA LYS A 48 -12.28 -6.42 -16.64
C LYS A 48 -12.73 -7.43 -15.60
N VAL A 49 -13.78 -7.11 -14.86
CA VAL A 49 -14.40 -8.05 -13.90
C VAL A 49 -15.01 -9.22 -14.67
N PRO A 50 -14.77 -10.49 -14.26
CA PRO A 50 -15.35 -11.66 -14.89
C PRO A 50 -16.87 -11.57 -14.98
N LYS A 51 -17.43 -12.00 -16.14
CA LYS A 51 -18.85 -11.80 -16.48
C LYS A 51 -19.82 -12.36 -15.42
N HIS A 52 -19.50 -13.49 -14.80
CA HIS A 52 -20.34 -14.12 -13.80
C HIS A 52 -20.51 -13.28 -12.51
N LEU A 53 -19.59 -12.32 -12.24
CA LEU A 53 -19.68 -11.42 -11.11
C LEU A 53 -20.49 -10.15 -11.40
N LEU A 54 -20.76 -9.84 -12.68
CA LEU A 54 -21.45 -8.60 -13.07
C LEU A 54 -22.91 -8.55 -12.61
N GLU A 55 -23.51 -9.69 -12.26
CA GLU A 55 -24.86 -9.79 -11.70
C GLU A 55 -24.89 -9.47 -10.18
N SER A 56 -23.72 -9.37 -9.53
CA SER A 56 -23.64 -8.96 -8.13
C SER A 56 -24.09 -7.52 -7.94
N PRO A 57 -24.70 -7.16 -6.81
CA PRO A 57 -25.02 -5.77 -6.47
C PRO A 57 -23.80 -4.84 -6.45
N ASP A 58 -22.62 -5.37 -6.19
CA ASP A 58 -21.34 -4.65 -6.18
C ASP A 58 -20.26 -5.56 -6.79
N PRO A 59 -20.16 -5.62 -8.12
CA PRO A 59 -19.22 -6.52 -8.80
C PRO A 59 -17.75 -6.26 -8.48
N VAL A 60 -17.39 -4.98 -8.24
CA VAL A 60 -16.00 -4.59 -7.92
C VAL A 60 -15.64 -5.07 -6.52
N PHE A 61 -16.54 -4.92 -5.55
CA PHE A 61 -16.31 -5.45 -4.21
C PHE A 61 -16.21 -6.99 -4.22
N GLU A 62 -17.12 -7.65 -4.93
CA GLU A 62 -17.11 -9.12 -4.97
C GLU A 62 -15.85 -9.67 -5.62
N PHE A 63 -15.38 -9.03 -6.70
CA PHE A 63 -14.09 -9.33 -7.30
C PHE A 63 -12.93 -9.12 -6.30
N ASN A 64 -12.87 -7.94 -5.66
CA ASN A 64 -11.83 -7.65 -4.68
C ASN A 64 -11.83 -8.63 -3.51
N ARG A 65 -13.00 -9.01 -3.02
CA ARG A 65 -13.17 -9.98 -1.93
C ARG A 65 -12.51 -11.31 -2.29
N GLN A 66 -12.79 -11.85 -3.48
CA GLN A 66 -12.21 -13.12 -3.92
C GLN A 66 -10.70 -13.02 -4.16
N ILE A 67 -10.21 -11.89 -4.69
CA ILE A 67 -8.76 -11.64 -4.81
C ILE A 67 -8.09 -11.60 -3.43
N ILE A 68 -8.69 -10.90 -2.47
CA ILE A 68 -8.16 -10.79 -1.10
C ILE A 68 -8.11 -12.19 -0.46
N ASP A 69 -9.17 -12.97 -0.55
CA ASP A 69 -9.20 -14.34 0.00
C ASP A 69 -8.11 -15.22 -0.60
N ALA A 70 -7.91 -15.12 -1.91
CA ALA A 70 -6.94 -15.91 -2.65
C ALA A 70 -5.47 -15.51 -2.37
N THR A 71 -5.22 -14.24 -2.04
CA THR A 71 -3.84 -13.69 -1.96
C THR A 71 -3.37 -13.37 -0.55
N ARG A 72 -4.26 -13.32 0.45
CA ARG A 72 -3.92 -12.87 1.83
C ARG A 72 -2.79 -13.65 2.51
N ALA A 73 -2.58 -14.91 2.13
CA ALA A 73 -1.48 -15.71 2.65
C ALA A 73 -0.10 -15.33 2.07
N PHE A 74 -0.08 -14.69 0.90
CA PHE A 74 1.11 -14.44 0.10
C PHE A 74 1.55 -12.98 0.08
N CYS A 75 0.84 -12.07 0.74
CA CYS A 75 1.17 -10.65 0.79
C CYS A 75 1.11 -10.10 2.22
N VAL A 76 1.73 -8.93 2.43
CA VAL A 76 1.70 -8.19 3.70
C VAL A 76 0.90 -6.90 3.61
N ALA A 77 0.57 -6.46 2.40
CA ALA A 77 -0.14 -5.21 2.19
C ALA A 77 -1.14 -5.31 1.03
N TYR A 78 -2.19 -4.49 1.11
CA TYR A 78 -3.10 -4.21 0.01
C TYR A 78 -3.12 -2.73 -0.30
N LYS A 79 -3.16 -2.39 -1.58
CA LYS A 79 -3.12 -1.01 -2.04
C LYS A 79 -4.27 -0.72 -3.02
N PRO A 80 -5.47 -0.38 -2.51
CA PRO A 80 -6.53 0.15 -3.39
C PRO A 80 -6.07 1.47 -4.04
N ASN A 81 -6.23 1.55 -5.36
CA ASN A 81 -5.95 2.78 -6.11
C ASN A 81 -7.25 3.56 -6.28
N LEU A 82 -7.31 4.71 -5.63
CA LEU A 82 -8.54 5.49 -5.50
C LEU A 82 -9.14 5.90 -6.84
N ALA A 83 -8.33 6.13 -7.87
CA ALA A 83 -8.86 6.54 -9.17
C ALA A 83 -9.90 5.57 -9.74
N PHE A 84 -9.75 4.25 -9.48
CA PHE A 84 -10.69 3.24 -9.94
C PHE A 84 -12.01 3.25 -9.17
N TYR A 85 -11.99 3.65 -7.91
CA TYR A 85 -13.19 3.78 -7.07
C TYR A 85 -13.87 5.13 -7.26
N GLU A 86 -13.09 6.22 -7.31
CA GLU A 86 -13.61 7.58 -7.57
C GLU A 86 -14.34 7.66 -8.92
N ALA A 87 -13.85 6.96 -9.94
CA ALA A 87 -14.49 6.87 -11.26
C ALA A 87 -15.90 6.24 -11.22
N LEU A 88 -16.24 5.49 -10.18
CA LEU A 88 -17.56 4.90 -9.96
C LEU A 88 -18.52 5.84 -9.18
N GLY A 89 -18.09 7.06 -8.88
CA GLY A 89 -18.86 8.04 -8.13
C GLY A 89 -19.13 7.63 -6.67
N PRO A 90 -20.29 8.03 -6.09
CA PRO A 90 -20.59 7.72 -4.68
C PRO A 90 -20.60 6.24 -4.34
N ALA A 91 -21.04 5.37 -5.26
CA ALA A 91 -21.02 3.93 -5.07
C ALA A 91 -19.59 3.40 -4.92
N GLY A 92 -18.62 3.96 -5.68
CA GLY A 92 -17.23 3.56 -5.59
C GLY A 92 -16.62 3.85 -4.22
N TRP A 93 -16.99 4.92 -3.55
CA TRP A 93 -16.56 5.19 -2.17
C TRP A 93 -17.10 4.16 -1.19
N GLN A 94 -18.35 3.70 -1.38
CA GLN A 94 -18.94 2.62 -0.57
C GLN A 94 -18.19 1.29 -0.82
N THR A 95 -17.91 0.97 -2.09
CA THR A 95 -17.12 -0.19 -2.49
C THR A 95 -15.72 -0.15 -1.87
N LEU A 96 -15.05 1.02 -1.88
CA LEU A 96 -13.74 1.21 -1.25
C LEU A 96 -13.81 0.95 0.26
N ALA A 97 -14.75 1.55 0.96
CA ALA A 97 -14.92 1.38 2.40
C ALA A 97 -15.14 -0.09 2.78
N ARG A 98 -16.03 -0.79 2.07
CA ARG A 98 -16.28 -2.23 2.25
C ARG A 98 -15.04 -3.08 1.94
N THR A 99 -14.27 -2.71 0.92
CA THR A 99 -13.03 -3.42 0.56
C THR A 99 -11.98 -3.27 1.67
N ILE A 100 -11.80 -2.06 2.20
CA ILE A 100 -10.87 -1.80 3.31
C ILE A 100 -11.30 -2.58 4.57
N GLU A 101 -12.57 -2.53 4.92
CA GLU A 101 -13.13 -3.30 6.05
C GLU A 101 -12.89 -4.81 5.87
N TYR A 102 -13.07 -5.34 4.66
CA TYR A 102 -12.86 -6.76 4.35
C TYR A 102 -11.39 -7.19 4.43
N ILE A 103 -10.45 -6.34 4.07
CA ILE A 103 -9.01 -6.61 4.25
C ILE A 103 -8.71 -6.84 5.73
N GLY A 104 -9.29 -6.02 6.59
CA GLY A 104 -9.07 -6.08 8.04
C GLY A 104 -7.67 -5.64 8.44
N ASN A 105 -7.30 -5.88 9.68
CA ASN A 105 -6.08 -5.34 10.32
C ASN A 105 -4.84 -6.25 10.26
N GLN A 106 -4.91 -7.37 9.57
CA GLN A 106 -3.78 -8.31 9.44
C GLN A 106 -2.83 -7.95 8.28
N HIS A 107 -3.16 -6.91 7.52
CA HIS A 107 -2.39 -6.44 6.38
C HIS A 107 -2.29 -4.93 6.41
N CYS A 108 -1.16 -4.39 5.99
CA CYS A 108 -1.02 -2.96 5.80
C CYS A 108 -1.94 -2.48 4.68
N ILE A 109 -2.81 -1.52 4.96
CA ILE A 109 -3.76 -0.94 3.99
C ILE A 109 -3.23 0.41 3.54
N MET A 110 -2.87 0.49 2.26
CA MET A 110 -2.31 1.70 1.68
C MET A 110 -3.28 2.33 0.68
N ALA A 111 -3.82 3.50 0.98
CA ALA A 111 -4.61 4.27 0.03
C ALA A 111 -3.69 4.91 -1.03
N ASP A 112 -3.76 4.41 -2.27
CA ASP A 112 -3.03 5.03 -3.39
C ASP A 112 -3.85 6.21 -3.94
N ALA A 113 -3.79 7.32 -3.20
CA ALA A 113 -4.64 8.50 -3.39
C ALA A 113 -3.92 9.68 -4.03
N LYS A 114 -2.59 9.73 -3.91
CA LYS A 114 -1.73 10.81 -4.39
C LYS A 114 -2.25 12.20 -4.03
N ARG A 115 -2.69 12.33 -2.75
CA ARG A 115 -3.24 13.61 -2.25
C ARG A 115 -2.13 14.65 -2.11
N GLY A 116 -2.52 15.90 -2.24
CA GLY A 116 -1.65 17.06 -2.07
C GLY A 116 -2.51 18.30 -1.96
N ASP A 117 -2.39 18.98 -0.83
CA ASP A 117 -3.01 20.26 -0.53
C ASP A 117 -2.19 20.90 0.60
N ILE A 118 -2.61 22.00 1.17
CA ILE A 118 -1.86 22.69 2.23
C ILE A 118 -2.64 22.75 3.55
N GLY A 119 -1.87 22.71 4.64
CA GLY A 119 -2.35 23.01 6.00
C GLY A 119 -3.61 22.23 6.38
N ASN A 120 -4.69 22.95 6.70
CA ASN A 120 -5.94 22.33 7.18
C ASN A 120 -6.59 21.41 6.15
N THR A 121 -6.56 21.74 4.85
CA THR A 121 -7.14 20.88 3.80
C THR A 121 -6.38 19.54 3.71
N SER A 122 -5.06 19.59 3.77
CA SER A 122 -4.23 18.37 3.80
C SER A 122 -4.53 17.52 5.04
N ARG A 123 -4.76 18.15 6.21
CA ARG A 123 -5.20 17.46 7.43
C ARG A 123 -6.56 16.79 7.27
N MET A 124 -7.51 17.40 6.55
CA MET A 124 -8.80 16.79 6.28
C MET A 124 -8.69 15.54 5.39
N TYR A 125 -7.78 15.53 4.43
CA TYR A 125 -7.47 14.30 3.68
C TYR A 125 -6.87 13.21 4.58
N ALA A 126 -5.91 13.55 5.44
CA ALA A 126 -5.33 12.60 6.39
C ALA A 126 -6.40 12.01 7.32
N GLU A 127 -7.27 12.84 7.88
CA GLU A 127 -8.41 12.43 8.71
C GLU A 127 -9.33 11.44 7.97
N ALA A 128 -9.68 11.73 6.71
CA ALA A 128 -10.54 10.87 5.90
C ALA A 128 -9.94 9.47 5.70
N PHE A 129 -8.64 9.38 5.40
CA PHE A 129 -8.01 8.09 5.14
C PHE A 129 -7.64 7.33 6.40
N PHE A 130 -7.09 8.00 7.40
CA PHE A 130 -6.59 7.34 8.60
C PHE A 130 -7.70 7.01 9.60
N ASN A 131 -8.59 7.98 9.88
CA ASN A 131 -9.60 7.81 10.93
C ASN A 131 -10.94 7.32 10.38
N GLN A 132 -11.38 7.80 9.21
CA GLN A 132 -12.69 7.41 8.67
C GLN A 132 -12.63 6.10 7.90
N LEU A 133 -11.61 5.90 7.05
CA LEU A 133 -11.45 4.68 6.25
C LEU A 133 -10.57 3.62 6.92
N GLY A 134 -9.79 3.97 7.94
CA GLY A 134 -8.95 3.01 8.65
C GLY A 134 -7.70 2.57 7.89
N CYS A 135 -7.24 3.35 6.90
CA CYS A 135 -5.99 3.05 6.20
C CYS A 135 -4.78 3.24 7.12
N ASP A 136 -3.68 2.51 6.83
CA ASP A 136 -2.42 2.64 7.55
C ASP A 136 -1.44 3.56 6.84
N ALA A 137 -1.57 3.69 5.52
CA ALA A 137 -0.69 4.52 4.71
C ALA A 137 -1.47 5.24 3.60
N VAL A 138 -0.98 6.42 3.20
CA VAL A 138 -1.56 7.21 2.10
C VAL A 138 -0.46 7.74 1.21
N THR A 139 -0.58 7.56 -0.11
CA THR A 139 0.36 8.18 -1.06
C THR A 139 0.07 9.68 -1.18
N VAL A 140 1.13 10.48 -1.10
CA VAL A 140 1.05 11.96 -1.13
C VAL A 140 2.03 12.57 -2.13
N ALA A 141 1.64 13.69 -2.71
CA ALA A 141 2.46 14.45 -3.64
C ALA A 141 3.22 15.55 -2.87
N PRO A 142 4.56 15.62 -2.98
CA PRO A 142 5.37 16.57 -2.20
C PRO A 142 5.54 17.93 -2.87
N TYR A 143 4.96 18.15 -4.04
CA TYR A 143 5.24 19.31 -4.89
C TYR A 143 4.97 20.66 -4.18
N MET A 144 3.96 20.73 -3.31
CA MET A 144 3.63 21.94 -2.52
C MET A 144 4.44 22.06 -1.20
N GLY A 145 5.40 21.16 -0.94
CA GLY A 145 6.31 21.27 0.18
C GLY A 145 5.82 20.64 1.48
N GLU A 146 6.39 21.10 2.62
CA GLU A 146 6.13 20.55 3.95
C GLU A 146 4.67 20.71 4.36
N ASP A 147 4.04 21.82 4.03
CA ASP A 147 2.62 22.09 4.33
C ASP A 147 1.67 21.04 3.73
N SER A 148 2.11 20.36 2.67
CA SER A 148 1.34 19.30 2.02
C SER A 148 1.53 17.94 2.69
N VAL A 149 2.75 17.60 3.08
CA VAL A 149 3.11 16.28 3.63
C VAL A 149 2.97 16.23 5.15
N GLY A 150 3.39 17.30 5.84
CA GLY A 150 3.43 17.37 7.30
C GLY A 150 2.13 17.01 8.01
N PRO A 151 0.95 17.45 7.55
CA PRO A 151 -0.31 17.07 8.19
C PRO A 151 -0.57 15.55 8.25
N PHE A 152 -0.06 14.75 7.31
CA PHE A 152 -0.18 13.28 7.34
C PHE A 152 0.78 12.64 8.35
N LEU A 153 1.89 13.30 8.70
CA LEU A 153 2.89 12.78 9.63
C LEU A 153 2.49 12.91 11.12
N ASN A 154 1.39 13.60 11.40
CA ASN A 154 0.90 13.86 12.76
C ASN A 154 -0.04 12.76 13.31
N PHE A 155 -0.22 11.67 12.56
CA PHE A 155 -1.05 10.54 12.96
C PHE A 155 -0.15 9.39 13.45
N GLU A 156 -0.39 8.94 14.68
CA GLU A 156 0.37 7.86 15.30
C GLU A 156 0.15 6.55 14.54
N ASP A 157 1.21 5.75 14.38
CA ASP A 157 1.20 4.46 13.68
C ASP A 157 0.67 4.53 12.22
N LYS A 158 0.84 5.68 11.56
CA LYS A 158 0.42 5.90 10.16
C LYS A 158 1.58 6.40 9.30
N TRP A 159 1.50 6.16 7.99
CA TRP A 159 2.53 6.56 7.04
C TRP A 159 2.02 7.50 5.96
N ALA A 160 2.76 8.58 5.74
CA ALA A 160 2.76 9.30 4.48
C ALA A 160 3.72 8.60 3.50
N VAL A 161 3.24 8.23 2.31
CA VAL A 161 4.04 7.59 1.26
C VAL A 161 4.30 8.59 0.15
N VAL A 162 5.46 9.24 0.20
CA VAL A 162 5.77 10.39 -0.66
C VAL A 162 6.25 9.93 -2.04
N LEU A 163 5.70 10.53 -3.11
CA LEU A 163 6.18 10.33 -4.47
C LEU A 163 7.58 10.94 -4.63
N ALA A 164 8.58 10.12 -4.93
CA ALA A 164 9.95 10.59 -5.15
C ALA A 164 10.42 10.37 -6.59
N LEU A 165 10.59 9.10 -7.01
CA LEU A 165 10.97 8.74 -8.37
C LEU A 165 9.96 7.74 -8.91
N THR A 166 9.20 8.12 -9.92
CA THR A 166 8.13 7.28 -10.48
C THR A 166 8.57 6.53 -11.73
N SER A 167 7.88 5.42 -12.06
CA SER A 167 8.26 4.51 -13.15
C SER A 167 7.77 4.93 -14.54
N ASN A 168 6.89 5.94 -14.62
CA ASN A 168 6.32 6.40 -15.88
C ASN A 168 7.30 7.24 -16.70
N GLN A 169 7.10 7.28 -18.01
CA GLN A 169 7.96 8.05 -18.92
C GLN A 169 8.03 9.56 -18.58
N GLY A 170 6.91 10.15 -18.16
CA GLY A 170 6.84 11.56 -17.75
C GLY A 170 7.62 11.91 -16.47
N SER A 171 8.24 10.94 -15.80
CA SER A 171 9.20 11.23 -14.71
C SER A 171 10.38 12.08 -15.18
N ARG A 172 10.70 12.03 -16.47
CA ARG A 172 11.77 12.79 -17.10
C ARG A 172 11.46 14.28 -17.22
N ASP A 173 10.18 14.67 -17.15
CA ASP A 173 9.79 16.07 -17.36
C ASP A 173 10.19 16.97 -16.17
N PHE A 174 10.38 16.38 -14.98
CA PHE A 174 10.74 17.10 -13.75
C PHE A 174 11.69 16.33 -12.84
N GLN A 175 11.43 15.04 -12.60
CA GLN A 175 12.08 14.31 -11.53
C GLN A 175 13.58 14.09 -11.78
N LEU A 176 13.98 13.93 -13.05
CA LEU A 176 15.36 13.70 -13.45
C LEU A 176 16.13 14.98 -13.72
N ASP A 177 15.47 16.15 -13.75
CA ASP A 177 16.15 17.43 -13.95
C ASP A 177 17.14 17.69 -12.82
N VAL A 178 18.33 18.16 -13.19
CA VAL A 178 19.39 18.52 -12.25
C VAL A 178 19.22 19.98 -11.84
N LEU A 179 19.21 20.21 -10.53
CA LEU A 179 19.07 21.54 -9.96
C LEU A 179 20.30 22.39 -10.28
N GLU A 180 20.08 23.61 -10.72
CA GLU A 180 21.14 24.57 -11.06
C GLU A 180 22.14 24.74 -9.92
N GLY A 181 23.43 24.74 -10.25
CA GLY A 181 24.51 24.88 -9.28
C GLY A 181 24.75 23.66 -8.38
N THR A 182 24.12 22.53 -8.67
CA THR A 182 24.28 21.28 -7.90
C THR A 182 24.46 20.08 -8.83
N SER A 183 24.73 18.91 -8.23
CA SER A 183 24.66 17.59 -8.92
C SER A 183 23.41 16.81 -8.54
N LEU A 184 22.43 17.44 -7.88
CA LEU A 184 21.24 16.78 -7.36
C LEU A 184 20.10 16.83 -8.38
N ALA A 185 19.52 15.68 -8.69
CA ALA A 185 18.25 15.62 -9.40
C ALA A 185 17.08 16.02 -8.48
N VAL A 186 15.97 16.48 -9.07
CA VAL A 186 14.78 16.89 -8.31
C VAL A 186 14.29 15.78 -7.38
N TRP A 187 14.24 14.51 -7.82
CA TRP A 187 13.82 13.41 -6.97
C TRP A 187 14.72 13.21 -5.73
N GLN A 188 16.02 13.44 -5.88
CA GLN A 188 16.96 13.37 -4.75
C GLN A 188 16.72 14.50 -3.74
N LYS A 189 16.41 15.70 -4.25
CA LYS A 189 16.03 16.83 -3.41
C LYS A 189 14.73 16.56 -2.65
N VAL A 190 13.75 15.91 -3.28
CA VAL A 190 12.51 15.47 -2.62
C VAL A 190 12.84 14.54 -1.45
N LEU A 191 13.63 13.48 -1.66
CA LEU A 191 14.03 12.56 -0.59
C LEU A 191 14.72 13.30 0.56
N GLN A 192 15.70 14.16 0.25
CA GLN A 192 16.46 14.90 1.26
C GLN A 192 15.58 15.83 2.10
N ARG A 193 14.62 16.52 1.45
CA ARG A 193 13.73 17.44 2.16
C ARG A 193 12.68 16.69 2.98
N CYS A 194 12.00 15.72 2.38
CA CYS A 194 10.96 14.99 3.08
C CYS A 194 11.51 14.19 4.27
N LYS A 195 12.73 13.65 4.16
CA LYS A 195 13.42 12.99 5.29
C LYS A 195 13.54 13.89 6.54
N SER A 196 13.63 15.21 6.36
CA SER A 196 13.72 16.14 7.51
C SER A 196 12.37 16.43 8.15
N TRP A 197 11.26 16.05 7.56
CA TRP A 197 9.90 16.29 8.06
C TRP A 197 9.34 15.13 8.87
N GLY A 198 9.84 13.90 8.64
CA GLY A 198 9.37 12.69 9.30
C GLY A 198 10.48 11.70 9.61
N THR A 199 10.10 10.55 10.12
CA THR A 199 10.99 9.45 10.49
C THR A 199 10.68 8.21 9.64
N ALA A 200 11.49 7.18 9.75
CA ALA A 200 11.21 5.89 9.10
C ALA A 200 9.94 5.19 9.63
N ASP A 201 9.39 5.66 10.76
CA ASP A 201 8.19 5.08 11.37
C ASP A 201 6.90 5.70 10.85
N ASN A 202 6.95 6.91 10.24
CA ASN A 202 5.77 7.60 9.70
C ASN A 202 5.93 8.09 8.25
N LEU A 203 7.08 7.80 7.60
CA LEU A 203 7.38 8.27 6.25
C LEU A 203 7.95 7.13 5.40
N MET A 204 7.34 6.91 4.24
CA MET A 204 7.79 6.02 3.18
C MET A 204 7.95 6.79 1.87
N PHE A 205 8.60 6.18 0.87
CA PHE A 205 8.78 6.81 -0.43
C PHE A 205 8.39 5.87 -1.57
N VAL A 206 7.83 6.43 -2.65
CA VAL A 206 7.60 5.72 -3.90
C VAL A 206 8.85 5.81 -4.77
N VAL A 207 9.41 4.65 -5.13
CA VAL A 207 10.54 4.52 -6.05
C VAL A 207 10.21 3.44 -7.10
N GLY A 208 10.09 3.85 -8.36
CA GLY A 208 9.67 2.98 -9.45
C GLY A 208 10.70 1.88 -9.78
N ALA A 209 10.22 0.70 -10.10
CA ALA A 209 11.01 -0.47 -10.43
C ALA A 209 11.83 -0.35 -11.74
N THR A 210 11.54 0.66 -12.57
CA THR A 210 12.24 0.90 -13.85
C THR A 210 13.61 1.58 -13.69
N HIS A 211 14.00 1.89 -12.45
CA HIS A 211 15.26 2.56 -12.10
C HIS A 211 16.05 1.78 -11.05
N PRO A 212 16.43 0.49 -11.29
CA PRO A 212 17.11 -0.33 -10.29
C PRO A 212 18.45 0.27 -9.85
N GLU A 213 19.14 1.00 -10.73
CA GLU A 213 20.40 1.69 -10.44
C GLU A 213 20.23 2.86 -9.45
N ALA A 214 19.03 3.44 -9.36
CA ALA A 214 18.75 4.55 -8.44
C ALA A 214 18.64 4.09 -6.98
N PHE A 215 18.33 2.80 -6.72
CA PHE A 215 18.09 2.31 -5.35
C PHE A 215 19.30 2.47 -4.44
N ALA A 216 20.53 2.27 -4.94
CA ALA A 216 21.73 2.52 -4.15
C ALA A 216 21.78 3.99 -3.67
N ARG A 217 21.51 4.93 -4.58
CA ARG A 217 21.49 6.35 -4.24
C ARG A 217 20.30 6.73 -3.35
N VAL A 218 19.16 6.09 -3.53
CA VAL A 218 18.00 6.25 -2.61
C VAL A 218 18.41 5.84 -1.19
N ARG A 219 19.08 4.70 -1.02
CA ARG A 219 19.52 4.21 0.30
C ARG A 219 20.57 5.07 0.97
N GLU A 220 21.47 5.71 0.22
CA GLU A 220 22.38 6.72 0.78
C GLU A 220 21.62 7.89 1.43
N ILE A 221 20.49 8.29 0.86
CA ILE A 221 19.69 9.41 1.37
C ILE A 221 18.74 8.96 2.48
N VAL A 222 18.01 7.85 2.27
CA VAL A 222 16.95 7.32 3.16
C VAL A 222 17.20 5.85 3.52
N PRO A 223 18.25 5.56 4.33
CA PRO A 223 18.70 4.19 4.60
C PRO A 223 17.65 3.31 5.29
N GLU A 224 16.83 3.88 6.17
CA GLU A 224 15.93 3.13 7.05
C GLU A 224 14.47 3.12 6.56
N HIS A 225 14.09 4.01 5.64
CA HIS A 225 12.69 4.17 5.22
C HIS A 225 12.20 3.01 4.35
N PHE A 226 10.94 2.64 4.49
CA PHE A 226 10.31 1.73 3.54
C PHE A 226 10.14 2.41 2.17
N LEU A 227 10.32 1.64 1.11
CA LEU A 227 10.10 2.06 -0.27
C LEU A 227 8.94 1.27 -0.85
N LEU A 228 7.92 1.97 -1.32
CA LEU A 228 6.89 1.39 -2.17
C LEU A 228 7.42 1.33 -3.60
N VAL A 229 7.49 0.12 -4.15
CA VAL A 229 8.12 -0.14 -5.45
C VAL A 229 7.07 -0.64 -6.45
N PRO A 230 6.40 0.26 -7.19
CA PRO A 230 5.49 -0.12 -8.26
C PRO A 230 6.24 -0.50 -9.54
N GLY A 231 5.62 -1.38 -10.36
CA GLY A 231 6.10 -1.69 -11.71
C GLY A 231 6.98 -2.94 -11.84
N VAL A 232 7.09 -3.75 -10.80
CA VAL A 232 7.75 -5.06 -10.89
C VAL A 232 6.90 -6.02 -11.73
N GLY A 233 7.52 -6.77 -12.61
CA GLY A 233 6.88 -7.72 -13.51
C GLY A 233 6.19 -7.04 -14.70
N ALA A 234 4.98 -6.54 -14.54
CA ALA A 234 4.16 -5.98 -15.63
C ALA A 234 4.80 -4.81 -16.41
N GLN A 235 5.77 -4.09 -15.82
CA GLN A 235 6.52 -3.01 -16.45
C GLN A 235 8.00 -3.34 -16.68
N GLY A 236 8.40 -4.62 -16.51
CA GLY A 236 9.76 -5.09 -16.75
C GLY A 236 10.77 -4.80 -15.62
N GLY A 237 10.30 -4.41 -14.44
CA GLY A 237 11.18 -4.24 -13.27
C GLY A 237 11.76 -5.57 -12.80
N ASP A 238 13.09 -5.61 -12.62
CA ASP A 238 13.83 -6.79 -12.12
C ASP A 238 13.83 -6.76 -10.58
N LEU A 239 13.06 -7.67 -9.97
CA LEU A 239 12.94 -7.78 -8.52
C LEU A 239 14.28 -8.04 -7.84
N VAL A 240 15.13 -8.91 -8.42
CA VAL A 240 16.43 -9.27 -7.83
C VAL A 240 17.37 -8.07 -7.85
N ALA A 241 17.45 -7.35 -8.98
CA ALA A 241 18.28 -6.15 -9.09
C ALA A 241 17.84 -5.05 -8.12
N ILE A 242 16.52 -4.87 -7.94
CA ILE A 242 15.96 -3.91 -6.98
C ILE A 242 16.35 -4.30 -5.56
N CYS A 243 16.17 -5.56 -5.18
CA CYS A 243 16.47 -6.05 -3.84
C CYS A 243 17.96 -5.93 -3.51
N LYS A 244 18.85 -6.22 -4.46
CA LYS A 244 20.31 -6.11 -4.27
C LYS A 244 20.75 -4.73 -3.75
N HIS A 245 20.08 -3.66 -4.18
CA HIS A 245 20.46 -2.28 -3.85
C HIS A 245 19.43 -1.57 -2.96
N GLY A 246 18.20 -2.09 -2.92
CA GLY A 246 17.08 -1.45 -2.25
C GLY A 246 16.73 -2.02 -0.88
N MET A 247 17.16 -3.22 -0.53
CA MET A 247 16.90 -3.80 0.79
C MET A 247 17.76 -3.16 1.88
N ASN A 248 17.23 -3.20 3.10
CA ASN A 248 17.96 -2.90 4.33
C ASN A 248 17.71 -4.01 5.36
N ARG A 249 18.19 -3.83 6.61
CA ARG A 249 18.06 -4.85 7.67
C ARG A 249 16.61 -5.27 7.99
N ASP A 250 15.64 -4.36 7.74
CA ASP A 250 14.21 -4.58 8.00
C ASP A 250 13.45 -4.97 6.70
N CYS A 251 14.14 -5.48 5.69
CA CYS A 251 13.72 -5.59 4.30
C CYS A 251 13.59 -4.19 3.63
N GLY A 252 12.78 -3.28 4.19
CA GLY A 252 12.63 -1.90 3.75
C GLY A 252 11.94 -1.72 2.39
N LEU A 253 11.36 -2.75 1.82
CA LEU A 253 10.66 -2.73 0.54
C LEU A 253 9.21 -3.22 0.69
N LEU A 254 8.30 -2.59 -0.06
CA LEU A 254 6.97 -3.07 -0.38
C LEU A 254 6.83 -3.09 -1.89
N VAL A 255 6.90 -4.25 -2.51
CA VAL A 255 6.81 -4.42 -3.96
C VAL A 255 5.36 -4.53 -4.37
N ASN A 256 4.88 -3.56 -5.17
CA ASN A 256 3.48 -3.56 -5.60
C ASN A 256 3.30 -4.27 -6.94
N ALA A 257 2.45 -5.30 -6.93
CA ALA A 257 1.93 -5.98 -8.11
C ALA A 257 0.40 -5.84 -8.16
N SER A 258 -0.14 -5.40 -9.30
CA SER A 258 -1.58 -5.21 -9.51
C SER A 258 -2.06 -6.07 -10.67
N ARG A 259 -1.89 -5.61 -11.91
CA ARG A 259 -2.49 -6.22 -13.12
C ARG A 259 -2.08 -7.67 -13.36
N SER A 260 -0.85 -8.04 -13.04
CA SER A 260 -0.37 -9.43 -13.17
C SER A 260 -1.11 -10.39 -12.24
N ILE A 261 -1.56 -9.92 -11.08
CA ILE A 261 -2.34 -10.69 -10.11
C ILE A 261 -3.83 -10.60 -10.44
N LEU A 262 -4.38 -9.38 -10.53
CA LEU A 262 -5.83 -9.17 -10.69
C LEU A 262 -6.39 -9.81 -11.96
N TYR A 263 -5.61 -9.75 -13.04
CA TYR A 263 -6.05 -10.18 -14.37
C TYR A 263 -5.24 -11.36 -14.92
N ALA A 264 -4.77 -12.23 -14.02
CA ALA A 264 -4.09 -13.47 -14.39
C ALA A 264 -5.00 -14.43 -15.19
N SER A 265 -6.31 -14.33 -14.97
CA SER A 265 -7.36 -14.97 -15.79
C SER A 265 -8.59 -14.06 -15.85
N SER A 266 -9.37 -14.16 -16.92
CA SER A 266 -10.69 -13.51 -17.07
C SER A 266 -11.86 -14.47 -16.88
N SER A 267 -11.59 -15.74 -16.54
CA SER A 267 -12.56 -16.81 -16.37
C SER A 267 -12.96 -16.99 -14.90
N GLU A 268 -13.78 -17.99 -14.61
CA GLU A 268 -14.22 -18.30 -13.24
C GLU A 268 -13.07 -18.69 -12.29
N ASP A 269 -11.93 -19.13 -12.82
CA ASP A 269 -10.73 -19.49 -12.09
C ASP A 269 -9.83 -18.29 -11.72
N PHE A 270 -10.26 -17.04 -11.97
CA PHE A 270 -9.46 -15.83 -11.80
C PHE A 270 -8.81 -15.73 -10.42
N ALA A 271 -9.54 -16.04 -9.35
CA ALA A 271 -9.02 -15.99 -7.99
C ALA A 271 -7.93 -17.05 -7.74
N LEU A 272 -8.09 -18.26 -8.29
CA LEU A 272 -7.07 -19.30 -8.23
C LEU A 272 -5.79 -18.86 -8.96
N ARG A 273 -5.92 -18.27 -10.15
CA ARG A 273 -4.78 -17.75 -10.91
C ARG A 273 -4.10 -16.58 -10.21
N ALA A 274 -4.88 -15.70 -9.58
CA ALA A 274 -4.33 -14.63 -8.74
C ALA A 274 -3.51 -15.18 -7.56
N ALA A 275 -3.97 -16.27 -6.92
CA ALA A 275 -3.22 -16.95 -5.87
C ALA A 275 -1.91 -17.55 -6.40
N ASP A 276 -1.93 -18.16 -7.60
CA ASP A 276 -0.73 -18.74 -8.22
C ASP A 276 0.33 -17.66 -8.50
N GLU A 277 -0.07 -16.53 -9.06
CA GLU A 277 0.83 -15.38 -9.30
C GLU A 277 1.39 -14.77 -8.01
N ALA A 278 0.54 -14.56 -7.00
CA ALA A 278 0.98 -14.04 -5.72
C ALA A 278 1.94 -15.00 -5.01
N ARG A 279 1.68 -16.31 -5.06
CA ARG A 279 2.55 -17.35 -4.52
C ARG A 279 3.88 -17.40 -5.25
N ALA A 280 3.89 -17.29 -6.57
CA ALA A 280 5.13 -17.27 -7.35
C ALA A 280 6.03 -16.10 -6.96
N LEU A 281 5.45 -14.90 -6.77
CA LEU A 281 6.19 -13.74 -6.27
C LEU A 281 6.71 -13.96 -4.84
N GLN A 282 5.86 -14.50 -3.96
CA GLN A 282 6.24 -14.81 -2.58
C GLN A 282 7.44 -15.78 -2.53
N GLN A 283 7.45 -16.85 -3.35
CA GLN A 283 8.56 -17.81 -3.40
C GLN A 283 9.87 -17.18 -3.85
N VAL A 284 9.84 -16.20 -4.73
CA VAL A 284 11.04 -15.43 -5.11
C VAL A 284 11.48 -14.55 -3.94
N MET A 285 10.55 -13.88 -3.28
CA MET A 285 10.83 -13.01 -2.14
C MET A 285 11.36 -13.80 -0.93
N GLU A 286 10.83 -15.01 -0.67
CA GLU A 286 11.32 -15.91 0.37
C GLU A 286 12.80 -16.22 0.18
N LYS A 287 13.22 -16.62 -1.03
CA LYS A 287 14.62 -16.89 -1.34
C LYS A 287 15.54 -15.68 -1.14
N ILE A 288 15.02 -14.48 -1.47
CA ILE A 288 15.75 -13.22 -1.27
C ILE A 288 15.90 -12.88 0.22
N LEU A 289 14.88 -13.16 1.04
CA LEU A 289 14.89 -12.90 2.48
C LEU A 289 15.76 -13.91 3.26
N GLU A 290 15.96 -15.11 2.72
CA GLU A 290 16.78 -16.15 3.34
C GLU A 290 18.29 -16.03 2.99
N GLY A 291 18.68 -15.17 2.04
CA GLY A 291 20.05 -14.83 1.76
C GLY A 291 20.65 -15.33 0.54
#